data_7b3ea31f5e2c67a7ecc69ea35abf94ec
#
_entry.id   7b3ea31f5e2c67a7ecc69ea35abf94ec
#
_cell.length_a   1.000
_cell.length_b   1.000
_cell.length_c   1.000
_cell.angle_alpha   90.00
_cell.angle_beta   90.00
_cell.angle_gamma   90.00
#
_symmetry.space_group_name_H-M   'P 1'
#
loop_
_entity.id
_entity.type
_entity.pdbx_description
1 polymer ?
#
loop_
_entity_poly.entity_id
_entity_poly.type
_entity_poly.pdbx_seq_one_letter_code
_entity_poly.pdbx_strand_id
1 'polypeptide(L)'
;MHEETYAQDTGKKIVKERENANYKFLQLIYKKLVDNEVDSKYADEIIADIEASLKKESNIDSILSAVYQKIILKLGEPRTISLGDKPKVIFFIGPTGVGKTTTIAKIASHFKLEKYTKVAFITSDTYRIAAVEQLNTYASIIDCPVNVAYSPDEMDECLDEFLAGYLHLFHDFIPLGRFFCI
;
A
#
# COMPACT_ATOMS: atom_id res chain seq x y z
N MET A 1 -45.52 12.06 40.23
CA MET A 1 -45.81 10.96 39.30
C MET A 1 -45.89 11.37 37.83
N HIS A 2 -46.21 12.62 37.45
CA HIS A 2 -46.22 13.08 36.04
C HIS A 2 -44.87 13.51 35.48
N GLU A 3 -43.91 13.97 36.27
CA GLU A 3 -42.61 14.42 35.82
C GLU A 3 -41.65 13.27 35.47
N GLU A 4 -41.67 12.18 36.22
CA GLU A 4 -40.84 11.00 35.96
C GLU A 4 -41.18 10.27 34.65
N THR A 5 -42.46 10.28 34.26
CA THR A 5 -42.95 9.66 33.03
C THR A 5 -42.52 10.46 31.79
N TYR A 6 -42.47 11.79 31.86
CA TYR A 6 -42.03 12.65 30.78
C TYR A 6 -40.51 12.55 30.55
N ALA A 7 -39.70 12.46 31.60
CA ALA A 7 -38.26 12.30 31.50
C ALA A 7 -37.86 10.94 30.88
N GLN A 8 -38.58 9.87 31.22
CA GLN A 8 -38.37 8.53 30.65
C GLN A 8 -38.74 8.44 29.15
N ASP A 9 -39.79 9.11 28.71
CA ASP A 9 -40.25 9.10 27.33
C ASP A 9 -39.34 9.95 26.42
N THR A 10 -38.89 11.09 26.92
CA THR A 10 -37.91 11.96 26.23
C THR A 10 -36.56 11.24 26.07
N GLY A 11 -36.09 10.56 27.11
CA GLY A 11 -34.85 9.77 27.07
C GLY A 11 -34.91 8.63 26.03
N LYS A 12 -36.02 7.88 25.99
CA LYS A 12 -36.21 6.82 24.98
C LYS A 12 -36.27 7.34 23.56
N LYS A 13 -36.89 8.50 23.34
CA LYS A 13 -36.96 9.15 22.02
C LYS A 13 -35.60 9.62 21.54
N ILE A 14 -34.80 10.24 22.41
CA ILE A 14 -33.43 10.69 22.10
C ILE A 14 -32.53 9.50 21.78
N VAL A 15 -32.59 8.39 22.51
CA VAL A 15 -31.81 7.18 22.26
C VAL A 15 -32.16 6.59 20.89
N LYS A 16 -33.47 6.49 20.56
CA LYS A 16 -33.93 5.95 19.28
C LYS A 16 -33.55 6.83 18.09
N GLU A 17 -33.53 8.15 18.25
CA GLU A 17 -33.07 9.08 17.23
C GLU A 17 -31.53 8.97 16.98
N ARG A 18 -30.76 8.78 18.05
CA ARG A 18 -29.30 8.53 17.97
C ARG A 18 -28.98 7.18 17.33
N GLU A 19 -29.68 6.12 17.70
CA GLU A 19 -29.54 4.78 17.07
C GLU A 19 -29.80 4.86 15.56
N ASN A 20 -30.81 5.62 15.14
CA ASN A 20 -31.12 5.83 13.72
C ASN A 20 -30.05 6.68 13.01
N ALA A 21 -29.49 7.69 13.67
CA ALA A 21 -28.41 8.51 13.12
C ALA A 21 -27.11 7.71 12.97
N ASN A 22 -26.76 6.88 13.97
CA ASN A 22 -25.58 6.03 13.93
C ASN A 22 -25.68 5.00 12.80
N TYR A 23 -26.84 4.38 12.63
CA TYR A 23 -27.07 3.44 11.53
C TYR A 23 -26.94 4.10 10.16
N LYS A 24 -27.53 5.28 9.95
CA LYS A 24 -27.36 6.04 8.71
C LYS A 24 -25.90 6.43 8.45
N PHE A 25 -25.17 6.75 9.49
CA PHE A 25 -23.75 7.07 9.38
C PHE A 25 -22.91 5.85 8.99
N LEU A 26 -23.19 4.68 9.56
CA LEU A 26 -22.52 3.43 9.16
C LEU A 26 -22.82 3.06 7.71
N GLN A 27 -24.04 3.25 7.24
CA GLN A 27 -24.38 3.05 5.83
C GLN A 27 -23.61 4.01 4.90
N LEU A 28 -23.42 5.27 5.33
CA LEU A 28 -22.61 6.23 4.59
C LEU A 28 -21.15 5.79 4.52
N ILE A 29 -20.59 5.28 5.63
CA ILE A 29 -19.23 4.76 5.66
C ILE A 29 -19.09 3.54 4.74
N TYR A 30 -20.01 2.58 4.82
CA TYR A 30 -20.05 1.43 3.94
C TYR A 30 -20.01 1.85 2.47
N LYS A 31 -20.92 2.77 2.11
CA LYS A 31 -20.95 3.30 0.75
C LYS A 31 -19.62 3.92 0.35
N LYS A 32 -18.99 4.72 1.22
CA LYS A 32 -17.70 5.34 0.96
C LYS A 32 -16.58 4.31 0.78
N LEU A 33 -16.57 3.22 1.53
CA LEU A 33 -15.61 2.14 1.35
C LEU A 33 -15.76 1.50 -0.03
N VAL A 34 -16.98 1.15 -0.43
CA VAL A 34 -17.27 0.55 -1.73
C VAL A 34 -17.01 1.53 -2.88
N ASP A 35 -17.38 2.80 -2.75
CA ASP A 35 -17.10 3.85 -3.73
C ASP A 35 -15.57 4.07 -3.92
N ASN A 36 -14.75 3.72 -2.94
CA ASN A 36 -13.28 3.72 -3.02
C ASN A 36 -12.71 2.33 -3.36
N GLU A 37 -13.48 1.48 -4.03
CA GLU A 37 -13.05 0.17 -4.55
C GLU A 37 -12.63 -0.84 -3.47
N VAL A 38 -13.05 -0.66 -2.21
CA VAL A 38 -12.90 -1.69 -1.18
C VAL A 38 -13.90 -2.80 -1.49
N ASP A 39 -13.41 -4.04 -1.57
CA ASP A 39 -14.25 -5.21 -1.77
C ASP A 39 -15.36 -5.27 -0.71
N SER A 40 -16.60 -5.54 -1.15
CA SER A 40 -17.79 -5.54 -0.29
C SER A 40 -17.63 -6.47 0.91
N LYS A 41 -16.94 -7.61 0.74
CA LYS A 41 -16.64 -8.53 1.83
C LYS A 41 -15.91 -7.85 2.98
N TYR A 42 -14.88 -7.04 2.69
CA TYR A 42 -14.13 -6.33 3.73
C TYR A 42 -14.92 -5.16 4.31
N ALA A 43 -15.71 -4.49 3.49
CA ALA A 43 -16.60 -3.42 3.95
C ALA A 43 -17.66 -3.99 4.91
N ASP A 44 -18.30 -5.12 4.56
CA ASP A 44 -19.27 -5.81 5.41
C ASP A 44 -18.65 -6.24 6.75
N GLU A 45 -17.46 -6.84 6.73
CA GLU A 45 -16.77 -7.26 7.95
C GLU A 45 -16.44 -6.07 8.87
N ILE A 46 -15.96 -4.94 8.31
CA ILE A 46 -15.67 -3.73 9.08
C ILE A 46 -16.94 -3.19 9.75
N ILE A 47 -18.02 -3.07 8.99
CA ILE A 47 -19.29 -2.54 9.53
C ILE A 47 -19.87 -3.46 10.59
N ALA A 48 -19.91 -4.78 10.34
CA ALA A 48 -20.41 -5.76 11.32
C ALA A 48 -19.62 -5.72 12.64
N ASP A 49 -18.29 -5.63 12.57
CA ASP A 49 -17.43 -5.53 13.74
C ASP A 49 -17.70 -4.25 14.55
N ILE A 50 -18.01 -3.15 13.86
CA ILE A 50 -18.32 -1.87 14.51
C ILE A 50 -19.71 -1.95 15.15
N GLU A 51 -20.72 -2.44 14.43
CA GLU A 51 -22.08 -2.62 14.96
C GLU A 51 -22.08 -3.47 16.23
N ALA A 52 -21.30 -4.56 16.26
CA ALA A 52 -21.15 -5.42 17.43
C ALA A 52 -20.50 -4.72 18.64
N SER A 53 -19.67 -3.71 18.40
CA SER A 53 -18.93 -2.96 19.43
C SER A 53 -19.60 -1.66 19.86
N LEU A 54 -20.60 -1.18 19.11
CA LEU A 54 -21.30 0.09 19.39
C LEU A 54 -22.13 0.02 20.66
N LYS A 55 -21.88 0.99 21.54
CA LYS A 55 -22.77 1.26 22.68
C LYS A 55 -23.92 2.18 22.23
N LYS A 56 -25.07 2.07 22.89
CA LYS A 56 -26.26 2.89 22.58
C LYS A 56 -26.01 4.41 22.62
N GLU A 57 -24.98 4.84 23.34
CA GLU A 57 -24.63 6.25 23.52
C GLU A 57 -23.41 6.68 22.69
N SER A 58 -22.95 5.85 21.74
CA SER A 58 -21.79 6.20 20.91
C SER A 58 -22.09 7.44 20.07
N ASN A 59 -21.15 8.41 20.09
CA ASN A 59 -21.19 9.58 19.21
C ASN A 59 -20.48 9.28 17.88
N ILE A 60 -20.65 10.16 16.91
CA ILE A 60 -20.05 10.03 15.56
C ILE A 60 -18.52 9.91 15.61
N ASP A 61 -17.86 10.68 16.49
CA ASP A 61 -16.39 10.64 16.62
C ASP A 61 -15.91 9.29 17.12
N SER A 62 -16.63 8.67 18.05
CA SER A 62 -16.33 7.32 18.55
C SER A 62 -16.49 6.27 17.45
N ILE A 63 -17.53 6.41 16.63
CA ILE A 63 -17.76 5.51 15.48
C ILE A 63 -16.63 5.68 14.46
N LEU A 64 -16.27 6.90 14.11
CA LEU A 64 -15.20 7.18 13.16
C LEU A 64 -13.85 6.64 13.65
N SER A 65 -13.54 6.81 14.93
CA SER A 65 -12.34 6.24 15.54
C SER A 65 -12.34 4.71 15.49
N ALA A 66 -13.48 4.06 15.75
CA ALA A 66 -13.61 2.61 15.66
C ALA A 66 -13.43 2.11 14.21
N VAL A 67 -14.01 2.80 13.22
CA VAL A 67 -13.80 2.52 11.79
C VAL A 67 -12.34 2.59 11.43
N TYR A 68 -11.68 3.69 11.81
CA TYR A 68 -10.24 3.89 11.54
C TYR A 68 -9.38 2.77 12.14
N GLN A 69 -9.62 2.42 13.40
CA GLN A 69 -8.92 1.32 14.05
C GLN A 69 -9.16 -0.03 13.36
N LYS A 70 -10.38 -0.31 12.93
CA LYS A 70 -10.70 -1.56 12.23
C LYS A 70 -10.03 -1.63 10.85
N ILE A 71 -9.98 -0.54 10.11
CA ILE A 71 -9.26 -0.47 8.84
C ILE A 71 -7.78 -0.74 9.07
N ILE A 72 -7.14 -0.08 10.05
CA ILE A 72 -5.71 -0.30 10.36
C ILE A 72 -5.46 -1.76 10.74
N LEU A 73 -6.29 -2.35 11.59
CA LEU A 73 -6.14 -3.75 11.99
C LEU A 73 -6.28 -4.71 10.81
N LYS A 74 -7.18 -4.41 9.86
CA LYS A 74 -7.33 -5.22 8.65
C LYS A 74 -6.18 -5.07 7.67
N LEU A 75 -5.59 -3.88 7.55
CA LEU A 75 -4.39 -3.67 6.75
C LEU A 75 -3.18 -4.39 7.35
N GLY A 76 -3.18 -4.61 8.68
CA GLY A 76 -2.07 -5.23 9.38
C GLY A 76 -0.84 -4.32 9.45
N GLU A 77 0.28 -4.90 9.87
CA GLU A 77 1.54 -4.16 9.91
C GLU A 77 2.12 -3.97 8.51
N PRO A 78 2.55 -2.74 8.15
CA PRO A 78 3.16 -2.49 6.86
C PRO A 78 4.47 -3.26 6.73
N ARG A 79 4.58 -4.04 5.67
CA ARG A 79 5.85 -4.70 5.33
C ARG A 79 6.74 -3.72 4.60
N THR A 80 7.87 -3.40 5.18
CA THR A 80 8.89 -2.55 4.58
C THR A 80 10.02 -3.39 3.98
N ILE A 81 10.82 -2.77 3.10
CA ILE A 81 12.03 -3.40 2.59
C ILE A 81 13.04 -3.43 3.73
N SER A 82 13.27 -4.61 4.29
CA SER A 82 14.31 -4.82 5.31
C SER A 82 15.62 -5.22 4.63
N LEU A 83 16.70 -4.59 5.01
CA LEU A 83 18.05 -4.94 4.59
C LEU A 83 18.62 -6.00 5.53
N GLY A 84 19.37 -6.94 4.98
CA GLY A 84 20.10 -7.98 5.71
C GLY A 84 21.54 -8.03 5.23
N ASP A 85 22.30 -9.03 5.70
CA ASP A 85 23.72 -9.23 5.34
C ASP A 85 23.92 -9.79 3.92
N LYS A 86 22.84 -10.19 3.27
CA LYS A 86 22.87 -10.75 1.92
C LYS A 86 22.30 -9.75 0.90
N PRO A 87 22.77 -9.80 -0.35
CA PRO A 87 22.17 -9.05 -1.44
C PRO A 87 20.68 -9.32 -1.55
N LYS A 88 19.88 -8.28 -1.79
CA LYS A 88 18.44 -8.38 -1.95
C LYS A 88 18.05 -7.88 -3.33
N VAL A 89 17.40 -8.75 -4.09
CA VAL A 89 16.81 -8.41 -5.38
C VAL A 89 15.35 -8.01 -5.18
N ILE A 90 14.94 -6.88 -5.76
CA ILE A 90 13.58 -6.35 -5.64
C ILE A 90 13.03 -6.12 -7.03
N PHE A 91 11.92 -6.79 -7.35
CA PHE A 91 11.26 -6.69 -8.64
C PHE A 91 10.06 -5.75 -8.56
N PHE A 92 9.97 -4.82 -9.53
CA PHE A 92 8.83 -3.95 -9.71
C PHE A 92 8.05 -4.38 -10.94
N ILE A 93 6.84 -4.89 -10.74
CA ILE A 93 5.99 -5.41 -11.79
C ILE A 93 4.71 -4.57 -11.87
N GLY A 94 4.25 -4.28 -13.08
CA GLY A 94 3.00 -3.56 -13.29
C GLY A 94 2.89 -2.99 -14.70
N PRO A 95 1.71 -2.48 -15.08
CA PRO A 95 1.49 -1.89 -16.40
C PRO A 95 2.32 -0.61 -16.61
N THR A 96 2.38 -0.16 -17.85
CA THR A 96 3.05 1.11 -18.19
C THR A 96 2.33 2.30 -17.57
N GLY A 97 3.06 3.34 -17.20
CA GLY A 97 2.50 4.60 -16.70
C GLY A 97 2.10 4.61 -15.21
N VAL A 98 2.16 3.50 -14.49
CA VAL A 98 1.81 3.45 -13.04
C VAL A 98 2.89 4.02 -12.11
N GLY A 99 4.01 4.49 -12.65
CA GLY A 99 5.07 5.12 -11.88
C GLY A 99 6.15 4.18 -11.33
N LYS A 100 6.35 2.99 -11.93
CA LYS A 100 7.40 2.05 -11.50
C LYS A 100 8.78 2.70 -11.44
N THR A 101 9.27 3.24 -12.55
CA THR A 101 10.60 3.87 -12.65
C THR A 101 10.80 5.00 -11.65
N THR A 102 9.80 5.84 -11.44
CA THR A 102 9.87 6.92 -10.44
C THR A 102 9.86 6.39 -9.00
N THR A 103 9.14 5.32 -8.74
CA THR A 103 9.10 4.67 -7.42
C THR A 103 10.44 3.99 -7.10
N ILE A 104 10.99 3.25 -8.08
CA ILE A 104 12.32 2.63 -7.96
C ILE A 104 13.39 3.68 -7.64
N ALA A 105 13.41 4.79 -8.38
CA ALA A 105 14.36 5.88 -8.16
C ALA A 105 14.27 6.47 -6.75
N LYS A 106 13.05 6.69 -6.24
CA LYS A 106 12.82 7.20 -4.87
C LYS A 106 13.32 6.22 -3.81
N ILE A 107 12.98 4.94 -3.96
CA ILE A 107 13.40 3.91 -3.01
C ILE A 107 14.92 3.75 -3.04
N ALA A 108 15.53 3.69 -4.22
CA ALA A 108 16.97 3.61 -4.39
C ALA A 108 17.69 4.80 -3.77
N SER A 109 17.17 6.02 -3.97
CA SER A 109 17.70 7.24 -3.35
C SER A 109 17.70 7.16 -1.83
N HIS A 110 16.59 6.70 -1.24
CA HIS A 110 16.48 6.51 0.20
C HIS A 110 17.56 5.55 0.72
N PHE A 111 17.72 4.38 0.08
CA PHE A 111 18.72 3.41 0.51
C PHE A 111 20.16 3.87 0.25
N LYS A 112 20.45 4.48 -0.90
CA LYS A 112 21.78 4.97 -1.24
C LYS A 112 22.20 6.13 -0.37
N LEU A 113 21.33 7.15 -0.18
CA LEU A 113 21.69 8.42 0.45
C LEU A 113 21.47 8.42 1.96
N GLU A 114 20.42 7.77 2.46
CA GLU A 114 20.08 7.79 3.88
C GLU A 114 20.60 6.56 4.63
N LYS A 115 20.66 5.40 3.95
CA LYS A 115 21.14 4.13 4.53
C LYS A 115 22.56 3.78 4.13
N TYR A 116 23.19 4.58 3.25
CA TYR A 116 24.56 4.36 2.73
C TYR A 116 24.76 2.97 2.15
N THR A 117 23.71 2.43 1.51
CA THR A 117 23.70 1.09 0.94
C THR A 117 24.20 1.12 -0.50
N LYS A 118 24.92 0.09 -0.92
CA LYS A 118 25.25 -0.09 -2.34
C LYS A 118 23.97 -0.51 -3.08
N VAL A 119 23.60 0.26 -4.10
CA VAL A 119 22.42 0.05 -4.93
C VAL A 119 22.83 -0.01 -6.39
N ALA A 120 22.22 -0.92 -7.13
CA ALA A 120 22.35 -1.03 -8.57
C ALA A 120 20.98 -1.20 -9.22
N PHE A 121 20.88 -0.88 -10.50
CA PHE A 121 19.65 -1.05 -11.27
C PHE A 121 19.87 -2.05 -12.40
N ILE A 122 18.86 -2.89 -12.64
CA ILE A 122 18.73 -3.64 -13.88
C ILE A 122 17.37 -3.29 -14.48
N THR A 123 17.31 -3.05 -15.77
CA THR A 123 16.06 -2.82 -16.48
C THR A 123 15.93 -3.75 -17.68
N SER A 124 14.75 -4.30 -17.88
CA SER A 124 14.38 -5.03 -19.11
C SER A 124 13.35 -4.26 -19.94
N ASP A 125 13.08 -2.99 -19.61
CA ASP A 125 12.17 -2.12 -20.39
C ASP A 125 12.87 -1.59 -21.66
N THR A 126 13.30 -2.50 -22.50
CA THR A 126 14.07 -2.20 -23.71
C THR A 126 13.21 -1.66 -24.86
N TYR A 127 11.89 -1.84 -24.77
CA TYR A 127 10.96 -1.35 -25.78
C TYR A 127 10.73 0.16 -25.73
N ARG A 128 10.94 0.76 -24.56
CA ARG A 128 10.75 2.19 -24.33
C ARG A 128 12.10 2.88 -24.10
N ILE A 129 12.74 3.30 -25.18
CA ILE A 129 14.03 4.00 -25.12
C ILE A 129 14.05 5.10 -24.05
N ALA A 130 12.99 5.92 -24.03
CA ALA A 130 12.85 6.99 -23.03
C ALA A 130 12.80 6.50 -21.58
N ALA A 131 12.37 5.27 -21.31
CA ALA A 131 12.34 4.72 -19.95
C ALA A 131 13.73 4.35 -19.46
N VAL A 132 14.56 3.79 -20.34
CA VAL A 132 15.98 3.49 -20.04
C VAL A 132 16.74 4.80 -19.81
N GLU A 133 16.56 5.82 -20.66
CA GLU A 133 17.18 7.15 -20.48
C GLU A 133 16.75 7.82 -19.18
N GLN A 134 15.48 7.72 -18.83
CA GLN A 134 14.96 8.25 -17.58
C GLN A 134 15.60 7.55 -16.36
N LEU A 135 15.71 6.22 -16.40
CA LEU A 135 16.35 5.47 -15.32
C LEU A 135 17.84 5.84 -15.20
N ASN A 136 18.55 5.94 -16.33
CA ASN A 136 19.95 6.37 -16.36
C ASN A 136 20.13 7.78 -15.77
N THR A 137 19.18 8.69 -16.04
CA THR A 137 19.21 10.03 -15.45
C THR A 137 19.10 9.98 -13.93
N TYR A 138 18.16 9.21 -13.38
CA TYR A 138 18.03 9.05 -11.93
C TYR A 138 19.25 8.37 -11.32
N ALA A 139 19.74 7.32 -11.95
CA ALA A 139 20.90 6.57 -11.49
C ALA A 139 22.18 7.44 -11.44
N SER A 140 22.37 8.29 -12.43
CA SER A 140 23.51 9.24 -12.49
C SER A 140 23.45 10.27 -11.35
N ILE A 141 22.26 10.74 -10.98
CA ILE A 141 22.08 11.70 -9.87
C ILE A 141 22.50 11.10 -8.53
N ILE A 142 22.22 9.80 -8.31
CA ILE A 142 22.52 9.12 -7.05
C ILE A 142 23.78 8.25 -7.12
N ASP A 143 24.53 8.32 -8.22
CA ASP A 143 25.75 7.55 -8.47
C ASP A 143 25.53 6.04 -8.26
N CYS A 144 24.60 5.47 -9.03
CA CYS A 144 24.29 4.05 -9.07
C CYS A 144 24.49 3.49 -10.47
N PRO A 145 25.09 2.28 -10.63
CA PRO A 145 25.20 1.64 -11.91
C PRO A 145 23.85 1.14 -12.43
N VAL A 146 23.73 1.08 -13.76
CA VAL A 146 22.54 0.57 -14.46
C VAL A 146 22.98 -0.42 -15.52
N ASN A 147 22.40 -1.62 -15.50
CA ASN A 147 22.53 -2.59 -16.57
C ASN A 147 21.19 -2.77 -17.30
N VAL A 148 21.24 -2.99 -18.60
CA VAL A 148 20.07 -3.25 -19.44
C VAL A 148 20.13 -4.69 -19.91
N ALA A 149 19.12 -5.49 -19.57
CA ALA A 149 19.01 -6.88 -19.98
C ALA A 149 17.99 -7.00 -21.12
N TYR A 150 18.42 -7.51 -22.26
CA TYR A 150 17.60 -7.73 -23.46
C TYR A 150 17.06 -9.15 -23.56
N SER A 151 17.63 -10.08 -22.79
CA SER A 151 17.23 -11.49 -22.75
C SER A 151 17.28 -12.03 -21.32
N PRO A 152 16.64 -13.20 -21.05
CA PRO A 152 16.76 -13.86 -19.77
C PRO A 152 18.21 -14.21 -19.38
N ASP A 153 19.01 -14.65 -20.34
CA ASP A 153 20.40 -15.03 -20.09
C ASP A 153 21.23 -13.80 -19.67
N GLU A 154 21.04 -12.66 -20.34
CA GLU A 154 21.66 -11.39 -19.95
C GLU A 154 21.17 -10.91 -18.58
N MET A 155 19.94 -11.23 -18.20
CA MET A 155 19.43 -10.92 -16.85
C MET A 155 20.25 -11.67 -15.79
N ASP A 156 20.48 -12.95 -16.00
CA ASP A 156 21.27 -13.76 -15.08
C ASP A 156 22.72 -13.26 -14.99
N GLU A 157 23.33 -12.89 -16.12
CA GLU A 157 24.65 -12.26 -16.14
C GLU A 157 24.70 -10.94 -15.36
N CYS A 158 23.72 -10.07 -15.56
CA CYS A 158 23.61 -8.81 -14.81
C CYS A 158 23.42 -9.04 -13.31
N LEU A 159 22.64 -10.05 -12.94
CA LEU A 159 22.42 -10.43 -11.53
C LEU A 159 23.73 -10.93 -10.91
N ASP A 160 24.45 -11.82 -11.58
CA ASP A 160 25.72 -12.37 -11.10
C ASP A 160 26.77 -11.27 -10.92
N GLU A 161 26.89 -10.35 -11.88
CA GLU A 161 27.79 -9.19 -11.80
C GLU A 161 27.51 -8.35 -10.55
N PHE A 162 26.26 -8.02 -10.31
CA PHE A 162 25.90 -7.15 -9.20
C PHE A 162 25.83 -7.86 -7.86
N LEU A 163 25.43 -9.13 -7.80
CA LEU A 163 25.42 -9.90 -6.57
C LEU A 163 26.81 -10.09 -5.98
N ALA A 164 27.84 -10.12 -6.83
CA ALA A 164 29.24 -10.18 -6.39
C ALA A 164 29.75 -8.88 -5.74
N GLY A 165 29.16 -7.73 -6.09
CA GLY A 165 29.65 -6.40 -5.68
C GLY A 165 28.66 -5.54 -4.89
N TYR A 166 27.37 -5.82 -4.95
CA TYR A 166 26.30 -4.99 -4.39
C TYR A 166 25.45 -5.76 -3.41
N LEU A 167 25.06 -5.07 -2.34
CA LEU A 167 24.23 -5.67 -1.29
C LEU A 167 22.74 -5.71 -1.69
N HIS A 168 22.30 -4.79 -2.56
CA HIS A 168 20.89 -4.66 -2.95
C HIS A 168 20.75 -4.23 -4.40
N LEU A 169 19.79 -4.86 -5.06
CA LEU A 169 19.49 -4.68 -6.47
C LEU A 169 18.03 -4.29 -6.66
N PHE A 170 17.78 -3.30 -7.51
CA PHE A 170 16.43 -2.90 -7.93
C PHE A 170 16.24 -3.23 -9.41
N HIS A 171 15.15 -3.92 -9.71
CA HIS A 171 14.84 -4.37 -11.07
C HIS A 171 13.47 -3.87 -11.51
N ASP A 172 13.41 -3.26 -12.68
CA ASP A 172 12.17 -2.91 -13.37
C ASP A 172 11.86 -3.99 -14.43
N PHE A 173 10.84 -4.79 -14.15
CA PHE A 173 10.42 -5.88 -15.03
C PHE A 173 9.11 -5.55 -15.72
N ILE A 174 9.09 -5.56 -17.05
CA ILE A 174 7.86 -5.60 -17.84
C ILE A 174 7.56 -7.06 -18.12
N PRO A 175 6.39 -7.60 -17.77
CA PRO A 175 6.06 -8.97 -18.10
C PRO A 175 5.87 -9.11 -19.61
N LEU A 176 6.89 -9.52 -20.32
CA LEU A 176 6.76 -10.22 -21.58
C LEU A 176 6.26 -11.62 -21.22
N GLY A 177 5.01 -11.91 -21.56
CA GLY A 177 4.27 -13.10 -21.21
C GLY A 177 5.10 -14.37 -21.01
N ARG A 178 4.95 -14.96 -19.84
CA ARG A 178 5.57 -16.18 -19.33
C ARG A 178 6.99 -16.05 -18.78
N PHE A 179 7.13 -15.56 -17.57
CA PHE A 179 8.18 -16.07 -16.69
C PHE A 179 7.61 -16.20 -15.28
N PHE A 180 7.60 -17.44 -14.78
CA PHE A 180 7.34 -17.77 -13.40
C PHE A 180 8.51 -17.28 -12.56
N CYS A 181 8.25 -16.48 -11.54
CA CYS A 181 9.13 -16.35 -10.40
C CYS A 181 8.58 -17.19 -9.26
N ILE A 182 9.37 -18.14 -8.80
CA ILE A 182 9.19 -18.79 -7.49
C ILE A 182 9.74 -17.88 -6.41
#